data_f284e0c5f13447b493e78274bf3517e9
#
_entry.id   f284e0c5f13447b493e78274bf3517e9
#
_cell.length_a   1.000
_cell.length_b   1.000
_cell.length_c   1.000
_cell.angle_alpha   90.00
_cell.angle_beta   90.00
_cell.angle_gamma   90.00
#
_symmetry.space_group_name_H-M   'P 1'
#
loop_
_entity.id
_entity.type
_entity.pdbx_description
1 polymer ?
#
loop_
_entity_poly.entity_id
_entity_poly.type
_entity_poly.pdbx_seq_one_letter_code
_entity_poly.pdbx_strand_id
1 'polypeptide(L)'
;MPWLNRSWPPPPCNCRSVKATKGSARPLSGAYPRAEPRQVLNFISLPSPSLTALSKLLPGFRRQSGIDVNITPYAYDDMLHLLDNPEQHRDVDIFRIDVAVLPWVAPRLLKPLAAVSNELAALSTRYAGQSLEQYIFAEGVAYALPFDPSIQLLFYRRDLFEDPVLKRMFYEELGYELAVPESFADFDAVSAFFAGLHQPNDRQRPIGACVVTGNARLIATEFLLRYYALDGRLMTNAAGPRLAPAIAAAALQQYIDQFAHVRALPGGWWSESLTLFEQGGVAMLNVFMNLFNDVAHSPSAPLLGYAPVPGKKPLLGGGSLGISRYSQKDRQISVFFNWLFSRETSEQIALLGGSSAHPALYDNPRIMRSHPWLRLIGSAGYQGVRESSLPDGRGVNLYQIELIIGQSVMACMDKTLSVNKAIEMINAKLQRIS
;
A
#
# COMPACT_ATOMS: atom_id res chain seq x y z
N MET A 1 26.10 -6.10 5.66
CA MET A 1 27.38 -5.48 5.32
C MET A 1 28.15 -6.40 4.39
N PRO A 2 28.82 -6.01 3.31
CA PRO A 2 28.99 -4.75 2.60
C PRO A 2 28.69 -4.91 1.07
N TRP A 3 27.74 -4.17 0.52
CA TRP A 3 27.52 -4.12 -0.94
C TRP A 3 27.21 -2.69 -1.39
N LEU A 4 28.04 -1.73 -1.00
CA LEU A 4 28.04 -0.38 -1.56
C LEU A 4 29.51 -0.02 -1.83
N ASN A 5 29.96 -0.22 -3.06
CA ASN A 5 31.04 0.46 -3.78
C ASN A 5 31.66 -0.46 -4.83
N ARG A 6 31.07 -0.50 -6.00
CA ARG A 6 31.82 -0.82 -7.23
C ARG A 6 31.50 0.24 -8.27
N SER A 7 32.35 1.23 -8.33
CA SER A 7 32.51 2.12 -9.48
C SER A 7 33.07 1.32 -10.67
N TRP A 8 32.32 1.26 -11.75
CA TRP A 8 32.81 0.73 -13.02
C TRP A 8 33.62 1.82 -13.71
N PRO A 9 34.84 1.53 -14.25
CA PRO A 9 35.58 2.46 -15.08
C PRO A 9 34.89 2.56 -16.46
N PRO A 10 34.96 3.75 -17.12
CA PRO A 10 34.42 3.93 -18.47
C PRO A 10 35.28 3.16 -19.48
N PRO A 11 34.69 2.70 -20.60
CA PRO A 11 35.44 2.01 -21.65
C PRO A 11 36.43 2.97 -22.38
N PRO A 12 37.57 2.46 -22.88
CA PRO A 12 38.56 3.30 -23.53
C PRO A 12 38.06 3.85 -24.87
N CYS A 13 38.16 5.16 -25.07
CA CYS A 13 37.97 5.82 -26.36
C CYS A 13 39.11 5.51 -27.30
N ASN A 14 38.85 4.71 -28.33
CA ASN A 14 39.76 4.54 -29.47
C ASN A 14 39.48 5.64 -30.52
N CYS A 15 40.10 6.78 -30.38
CA CYS A 15 40.13 7.80 -31.42
C CYS A 15 41.21 7.44 -32.50
N ARG A 16 40.77 6.84 -33.61
CA ARG A 16 41.58 6.82 -34.82
C ARG A 16 41.31 8.10 -35.62
N SER A 17 42.34 8.89 -35.79
CA SER A 17 42.34 10.08 -36.65
C SER A 17 42.17 9.68 -38.13
N VAL A 18 41.04 10.11 -38.74
CA VAL A 18 40.82 10.02 -40.18
C VAL A 18 41.16 11.37 -40.81
N LYS A 19 42.12 11.38 -41.72
CA LYS A 19 42.51 12.56 -42.51
C LYS A 19 41.35 13.02 -43.40
N ALA A 20 41.02 14.30 -43.30
CA ALA A 20 39.98 14.93 -44.09
C ALA A 20 40.45 15.13 -45.55
N THR A 21 39.76 14.53 -46.51
CA THR A 21 39.81 14.89 -47.92
C THR A 21 38.79 15.99 -48.21
N LYS A 22 39.27 17.10 -48.79
CA LYS A 22 38.44 18.22 -49.25
C LYS A 22 37.56 17.77 -50.43
N GLY A 23 36.29 17.49 -50.18
CA GLY A 23 35.28 17.33 -51.22
C GLY A 23 34.25 18.47 -51.08
N SER A 24 33.99 19.19 -52.14
CA SER A 24 33.02 20.28 -52.22
C SER A 24 31.62 19.76 -52.01
N ALA A 25 31.03 20.01 -50.83
CA ALA A 25 29.62 19.69 -50.55
C ALA A 25 28.71 20.85 -50.95
N ARG A 26 27.81 20.61 -51.90
CA ARG A 26 26.63 21.46 -52.13
C ARG A 26 25.75 21.45 -50.88
N PRO A 27 25.18 22.59 -50.44
CA PRO A 27 24.25 22.61 -49.33
C PRO A 27 22.93 21.93 -49.74
N LEU A 28 22.66 20.76 -49.14
CA LEU A 28 21.32 20.18 -49.15
C LEU A 28 20.45 21.02 -48.23
N SER A 29 19.64 21.93 -48.79
CA SER A 29 18.56 22.61 -48.10
C SER A 29 17.37 21.64 -47.91
N GLY A 30 17.57 20.65 -47.08
CA GLY A 30 16.49 19.83 -46.53
C GLY A 30 16.17 20.37 -45.13
N ALA A 31 15.07 21.10 -45.00
CA ALA A 31 14.52 21.42 -43.67
C ALA A 31 14.24 20.10 -42.97
N TYR A 32 15.10 19.71 -42.01
CA TYR A 32 14.74 18.64 -41.09
C TYR A 32 13.41 19.05 -40.42
N PRO A 33 12.40 18.17 -40.43
CA PRO A 33 11.17 18.45 -39.70
C PRO A 33 11.59 18.77 -38.25
N ARG A 34 11.22 19.97 -37.77
CA ARG A 34 11.39 20.31 -36.35
C ARG A 34 10.69 19.20 -35.59
N ALA A 35 11.43 18.44 -34.81
CA ALA A 35 10.87 17.47 -33.89
C ALA A 35 9.83 18.22 -33.06
N GLU A 36 8.59 17.78 -33.11
CA GLU A 36 7.54 18.32 -32.24
C GLU A 36 8.07 18.27 -30.79
N PRO A 37 7.82 19.32 -29.99
CA PRO A 37 8.27 19.31 -28.61
C PRO A 37 7.71 18.07 -27.92
N ARG A 38 8.60 17.27 -27.33
CA ARG A 38 8.25 16.05 -26.63
C ARG A 38 7.18 16.35 -25.60
N GLN A 39 6.06 15.67 -25.71
CA GLN A 39 4.98 15.77 -24.72
C GLN A 39 5.36 14.90 -23.53
N VAL A 40 5.66 15.51 -22.38
CA VAL A 40 6.12 14.81 -21.16
C VAL A 40 5.12 15.06 -20.05
N LEU A 41 4.69 14.01 -19.37
CA LEU A 41 3.93 14.07 -18.11
C LEU A 41 4.88 13.80 -16.94
N ASN A 42 4.88 14.67 -15.94
CA ASN A 42 5.63 14.49 -14.70
C ASN A 42 4.73 13.82 -13.66
N PHE A 43 5.13 12.65 -13.21
CA PHE A 43 4.37 11.82 -12.28
C PHE A 43 5.18 11.52 -11.02
N ILE A 44 4.66 11.92 -9.85
CA ILE A 44 5.22 11.62 -8.54
C ILE A 44 4.48 10.46 -7.89
N SER A 45 5.23 9.48 -7.40
CA SER A 45 4.68 8.26 -6.78
C SER A 45 5.54 7.76 -5.63
N LEU A 46 4.95 6.93 -4.77
CA LEU A 46 5.69 6.06 -3.86
C LEU A 46 6.19 4.83 -4.63
N PRO A 47 7.36 4.25 -4.28
CA PRO A 47 7.75 2.94 -4.77
C PRO A 47 6.69 1.89 -4.43
N SER A 48 6.27 1.12 -5.42
CA SER A 48 5.32 0.02 -5.23
C SER A 48 5.47 -1.02 -6.35
N PRO A 49 4.99 -2.26 -6.15
CA PRO A 49 4.93 -3.26 -7.22
C PRO A 49 4.16 -2.75 -8.46
N SER A 50 3.08 -2.01 -8.26
CA SER A 50 2.29 -1.42 -9.36
C SER A 50 3.08 -0.36 -10.14
N LEU A 51 3.88 0.47 -9.46
CA LEU A 51 4.77 1.43 -10.12
C LEU A 51 5.85 0.73 -10.94
N THR A 52 6.42 -0.35 -10.40
CA THR A 52 7.41 -1.17 -11.11
C THR A 52 6.80 -1.82 -12.35
N ALA A 53 5.58 -2.37 -12.23
CA ALA A 53 4.85 -2.94 -13.37
C ALA A 53 4.54 -1.88 -14.43
N LEU A 54 4.01 -0.71 -14.03
CA LEU A 54 3.74 0.41 -14.90
C LEU A 54 4.99 0.85 -15.66
N SER A 55 6.12 1.01 -14.99
CA SER A 55 7.38 1.43 -15.60
C SER A 55 7.82 0.52 -16.74
N LYS A 56 7.55 -0.79 -16.65
CA LYS A 56 7.83 -1.76 -17.73
C LYS A 56 6.90 -1.58 -18.94
N LEU A 57 5.71 -1.01 -18.76
CA LEU A 57 4.71 -0.81 -19.81
C LEU A 57 4.84 0.55 -20.52
N LEU A 58 5.43 1.56 -19.88
CA LEU A 58 5.56 2.92 -20.43
C LEU A 58 6.23 3.01 -21.79
N PRO A 59 7.27 2.20 -22.15
CA PRO A 59 7.81 2.22 -23.51
C PRO A 59 6.78 1.85 -24.59
N GLY A 60 5.82 0.98 -24.25
CA GLY A 60 4.69 0.65 -25.13
C GLY A 60 3.72 1.83 -25.29
N PHE A 61 3.34 2.45 -24.18
CA PHE A 61 2.51 3.66 -24.18
C PHE A 61 3.11 4.78 -25.01
N ARG A 62 4.41 5.07 -24.83
CA ARG A 62 5.11 6.09 -25.59
C ARG A 62 5.07 5.82 -27.10
N ARG A 63 5.27 4.56 -27.54
CA ARG A 63 5.20 4.22 -28.97
C ARG A 63 3.81 4.44 -29.58
N GLN A 64 2.76 4.23 -28.77
CA GLN A 64 1.36 4.36 -29.22
C GLN A 64 0.89 5.82 -29.21
N SER A 65 1.25 6.60 -28.20
CA SER A 65 0.69 7.92 -27.93
C SER A 65 1.62 9.08 -28.29
N GLY A 66 2.93 8.84 -28.41
CA GLY A 66 3.95 9.90 -28.53
C GLY A 66 4.20 10.67 -27.23
N ILE A 67 3.58 10.25 -26.09
CA ILE A 67 3.69 10.90 -24.79
C ILE A 67 4.71 10.16 -23.93
N ASP A 68 5.68 10.87 -23.37
CA ASP A 68 6.58 10.37 -22.33
C ASP A 68 5.96 10.57 -20.96
N VAL A 69 6.20 9.62 -20.04
CA VAL A 69 5.86 9.76 -18.62
C VAL A 69 7.13 9.67 -17.80
N ASN A 70 7.48 10.78 -17.15
CA ASN A 70 8.63 10.88 -16.28
C ASN A 70 8.17 10.61 -14.85
N ILE A 71 8.55 9.47 -14.28
CA ILE A 71 8.20 9.07 -12.92
C ILE A 71 9.32 9.45 -11.96
N THR A 72 8.97 10.18 -10.90
CA THR A 72 9.87 10.49 -9.78
C THR A 72 9.35 9.77 -8.54
N PRO A 73 10.05 8.72 -8.07
CA PRO A 73 9.71 8.05 -6.83
C PRO A 73 10.15 8.89 -5.62
N TYR A 74 9.28 9.02 -4.63
CA TYR A 74 9.55 9.65 -3.35
C TYR A 74 9.47 8.63 -2.21
N ALA A 75 10.32 8.77 -1.20
CA ALA A 75 10.12 8.04 0.05
C ALA A 75 8.82 8.49 0.73
N TYR A 76 8.29 7.64 1.59
CA TYR A 76 6.98 7.87 2.20
C TYR A 76 6.92 9.19 3.00
N ASP A 77 7.96 9.50 3.77
CA ASP A 77 8.03 10.72 4.58
C ASP A 77 8.25 11.97 3.71
N ASP A 78 9.04 11.87 2.63
CA ASP A 78 9.24 12.96 1.69
C ASP A 78 7.96 13.32 0.94
N MET A 79 7.13 12.32 0.62
CA MET A 79 5.81 12.54 0.01
C MET A 79 4.91 13.39 0.91
N LEU A 80 4.99 13.22 2.23
CA LEU A 80 4.20 14.02 3.17
C LEU A 80 4.60 15.49 3.14
N HIS A 81 5.90 15.77 3.17
CA HIS A 81 6.42 17.13 3.06
C HIS A 81 6.01 17.81 1.75
N LEU A 82 5.97 17.03 0.66
CA LEU A 82 5.49 17.51 -0.63
C LEU A 82 4.01 17.88 -0.58
N LEU A 83 3.16 17.04 0.03
CA LEU A 83 1.73 17.28 0.15
C LEU A 83 1.38 18.46 1.06
N ASP A 84 2.24 18.80 2.02
CA ASP A 84 2.11 20.00 2.85
C ASP A 84 2.45 21.28 2.08
N ASN A 85 3.36 21.20 1.07
CA ASN A 85 3.86 22.34 0.31
C ASN A 85 3.63 22.19 -1.20
N PRO A 86 2.39 22.00 -1.68
CA PRO A 86 2.11 21.66 -3.07
C PRO A 86 2.54 22.72 -4.08
N GLU A 87 2.69 23.96 -3.65
CA GLU A 87 3.09 25.09 -4.52
C GLU A 87 4.53 24.98 -5.04
N GLN A 88 5.37 24.22 -4.36
CA GLN A 88 6.74 23.97 -4.78
C GLN A 88 6.82 22.94 -5.93
N HIS A 89 5.70 22.27 -6.26
CA HIS A 89 5.62 21.18 -7.24
C HIS A 89 4.64 21.51 -8.37
N ARG A 90 4.65 22.75 -8.86
CA ARG A 90 3.76 23.20 -9.94
C ARG A 90 4.05 22.57 -11.30
N ASP A 91 5.21 21.99 -11.47
CA ASP A 91 5.64 21.24 -12.66
C ASP A 91 5.14 19.79 -12.68
N VAL A 92 4.55 19.32 -11.59
CA VAL A 92 3.98 17.96 -11.48
C VAL A 92 2.60 17.93 -12.10
N ASP A 93 2.34 16.90 -12.91
CA ASP A 93 1.07 16.69 -13.60
C ASP A 93 0.18 15.68 -12.87
N ILE A 94 0.80 14.62 -12.31
CA ILE A 94 0.09 13.49 -11.70
C ILE A 94 0.71 13.16 -10.35
N PHE A 95 -0.15 12.97 -9.34
CA PHE A 95 0.25 12.52 -8.01
C PHE A 95 -0.37 11.16 -7.70
N ARG A 96 0.44 10.24 -7.19
CA ARG A 96 -0.09 9.08 -6.46
C ARG A 96 -0.30 9.48 -5.01
N ILE A 97 -1.54 9.50 -4.57
CA ILE A 97 -1.96 9.87 -3.23
C ILE A 97 -2.42 8.63 -2.47
N ASP A 98 -1.94 8.45 -1.24
CA ASP A 98 -2.38 7.37 -0.36
C ASP A 98 -3.85 7.57 0.06
N VAL A 99 -4.62 6.48 0.14
CA VAL A 99 -6.02 6.50 0.55
C VAL A 99 -6.23 7.14 1.93
N ALA A 100 -5.24 7.03 2.80
CA ALA A 100 -5.28 7.62 4.14
C ALA A 100 -5.38 9.15 4.17
N VAL A 101 -4.91 9.83 3.14
CA VAL A 101 -4.87 11.29 3.08
C VAL A 101 -5.57 11.90 1.88
N LEU A 102 -6.11 11.05 0.98
CA LEU A 102 -6.79 11.54 -0.22
C LEU A 102 -7.88 12.58 0.08
N PRO A 103 -8.83 12.36 1.01
CA PRO A 103 -9.87 13.35 1.28
C PRO A 103 -9.33 14.68 1.81
N TRP A 104 -8.22 14.66 2.56
CA TRP A 104 -7.58 15.87 3.09
C TRP A 104 -6.81 16.65 2.03
N VAL A 105 -6.15 15.93 1.08
CA VAL A 105 -5.27 16.53 0.07
C VAL A 105 -6.04 16.97 -1.16
N ALA A 106 -7.02 16.17 -1.61
CA ALA A 106 -7.62 16.32 -2.93
C ALA A 106 -8.22 17.71 -3.20
N PRO A 107 -9.02 18.34 -2.31
CA PRO A 107 -9.59 19.66 -2.59
C PRO A 107 -8.56 20.77 -2.78
N ARG A 108 -7.36 20.59 -2.20
CA ARG A 108 -6.28 21.59 -2.22
C ARG A 108 -5.32 21.41 -3.39
N LEU A 109 -5.06 20.17 -3.79
CA LEU A 109 -3.99 19.81 -4.72
C LEU A 109 -4.48 19.36 -6.08
N LEU A 110 -5.66 18.74 -6.18
CA LEU A 110 -6.12 18.04 -7.37
C LEU A 110 -7.21 18.82 -8.11
N LYS A 111 -7.34 18.56 -9.40
CA LYS A 111 -8.49 18.95 -10.21
C LYS A 111 -9.61 17.92 -10.02
N PRO A 112 -10.89 18.31 -9.95
CA PRO A 112 -11.99 17.39 -10.15
C PRO A 112 -11.86 16.68 -11.51
N LEU A 113 -12.10 15.37 -11.56
CA LEU A 113 -11.98 14.60 -12.81
C LEU A 113 -12.90 15.10 -13.90
N ALA A 114 -14.10 15.55 -13.54
CA ALA A 114 -15.06 16.14 -14.47
C ALA A 114 -14.60 17.45 -15.11
N ALA A 115 -13.70 18.18 -14.45
CA ALA A 115 -13.12 19.41 -15.01
C ALA A 115 -12.03 19.12 -16.05
N VAL A 116 -11.51 17.88 -16.09
CA VAL A 116 -10.47 17.45 -17.04
C VAL A 116 -11.12 16.81 -18.28
N SER A 117 -11.96 15.79 -18.08
CA SER A 117 -12.76 15.21 -19.18
C SER A 117 -13.98 14.42 -18.66
N ASN A 118 -15.02 14.31 -19.50
CA ASN A 118 -16.20 13.49 -19.21
C ASN A 118 -15.86 12.00 -19.13
N GLU A 119 -14.85 11.53 -19.87
CA GLU A 119 -14.41 10.13 -19.86
C GLU A 119 -13.80 9.77 -18.51
N LEU A 120 -12.99 10.66 -17.91
CA LEU A 120 -12.42 10.44 -16.58
C LEU A 120 -13.50 10.46 -15.49
N ALA A 121 -14.51 11.30 -15.61
CA ALA A 121 -15.68 11.28 -14.73
C ALA A 121 -16.44 9.94 -14.84
N ALA A 122 -16.63 9.41 -16.07
CA ALA A 122 -17.25 8.11 -16.28
C ALA A 122 -16.41 6.94 -15.72
N LEU A 123 -15.09 7.02 -15.79
CA LEU A 123 -14.20 6.04 -15.16
C LEU A 123 -14.40 6.02 -13.63
N SER A 124 -14.50 7.17 -12.97
CA SER A 124 -14.74 7.23 -11.53
C SER A 124 -16.02 6.51 -11.11
N THR A 125 -17.10 6.68 -11.86
CA THR A 125 -18.37 5.99 -11.63
C THR A 125 -18.24 4.47 -11.78
N ARG A 126 -17.45 3.99 -12.74
CA ARG A 126 -17.19 2.55 -12.93
C ARG A 126 -16.53 1.91 -11.72
N TYR A 127 -15.59 2.60 -11.09
CA TYR A 127 -14.87 2.08 -9.93
C TYR A 127 -15.63 2.26 -8.60
N ALA A 128 -16.47 3.27 -8.46
CA ALA A 128 -17.21 3.53 -7.23
C ALA A 128 -18.07 2.34 -6.79
N GLY A 129 -18.66 1.58 -7.72
CA GLY A 129 -19.50 0.42 -7.41
C GLY A 129 -18.79 -0.80 -6.81
N GLN A 130 -17.49 -0.70 -6.44
CA GLN A 130 -16.68 -1.79 -5.89
C GLN A 130 -16.14 -1.50 -4.47
N SER A 131 -16.82 -0.65 -3.70
CA SER A 131 -16.36 -0.16 -2.40
C SER A 131 -15.00 0.57 -2.50
N LEU A 132 -14.80 1.30 -3.60
CA LEU A 132 -13.60 2.08 -3.88
C LEU A 132 -13.82 3.60 -3.74
N GLU A 133 -14.94 4.01 -3.15
CA GLU A 133 -15.32 5.41 -2.98
C GLU A 133 -14.25 6.21 -2.25
N GLN A 134 -13.59 5.61 -1.26
CA GLN A 134 -12.52 6.26 -0.49
C GLN A 134 -11.25 6.54 -1.32
N TYR A 135 -11.08 5.86 -2.47
CA TYR A 135 -9.99 6.09 -3.41
C TYR A 135 -10.32 7.13 -4.47
N ILE A 136 -11.56 7.62 -4.52
CA ILE A 136 -12.07 8.44 -5.63
C ILE A 136 -12.52 9.81 -5.12
N PHE A 137 -13.32 9.81 -4.05
CA PHE A 137 -14.08 10.99 -3.65
C PHE A 137 -13.47 11.70 -2.42
N ALA A 138 -13.53 13.02 -2.47
CA ALA A 138 -13.41 13.91 -1.32
C ALA A 138 -14.56 14.90 -1.36
N GLU A 139 -15.27 15.09 -0.23
CA GLU A 139 -16.41 16.02 -0.13
C GLU A 139 -17.46 15.80 -1.25
N GLY A 140 -17.68 14.57 -1.66
CA GLY A 140 -18.62 14.20 -2.72
C GLY A 140 -18.15 14.45 -4.16
N VAL A 141 -16.94 14.99 -4.36
CA VAL A 141 -16.35 15.27 -5.67
C VAL A 141 -15.31 14.21 -6.02
N ALA A 142 -15.36 13.68 -7.28
CA ALA A 142 -14.37 12.74 -7.77
C ALA A 142 -13.08 13.45 -8.16
N TYR A 143 -11.96 13.15 -7.48
CA TYR A 143 -10.65 13.76 -7.70
C TYR A 143 -9.60 12.79 -8.24
N ALA A 144 -9.78 11.47 -8.01
CA ALA A 144 -8.75 10.50 -8.32
C ALA A 144 -9.33 9.17 -8.82
N LEU A 145 -8.47 8.31 -9.37
CA LEU A 145 -8.81 6.95 -9.76
C LEU A 145 -7.94 5.94 -8.99
N PRO A 146 -8.48 4.80 -8.53
CA PRO A 146 -7.75 3.82 -7.73
C PRO A 146 -6.64 3.18 -8.56
N PHE A 147 -5.36 3.40 -8.17
CA PHE A 147 -4.20 2.91 -8.91
C PHE A 147 -3.72 1.55 -8.39
N ASP A 148 -3.41 1.49 -7.11
CA ASP A 148 -2.90 0.30 -6.45
C ASP A 148 -3.66 0.01 -5.13
N PRO A 149 -5.02 -0.09 -5.19
CA PRO A 149 -5.81 -0.30 -3.99
C PRO A 149 -5.45 -1.62 -3.30
N SER A 150 -5.52 -1.60 -1.98
CA SER A 150 -5.13 -2.74 -1.15
C SER A 150 -5.95 -2.80 0.14
N ILE A 151 -6.09 -4.00 0.68
CA ILE A 151 -6.56 -4.25 2.04
C ILE A 151 -5.58 -5.17 2.76
N GLN A 152 -5.59 -5.14 4.09
CA GLN A 152 -4.89 -6.15 4.87
C GLN A 152 -5.61 -7.49 4.81
N LEU A 153 -4.83 -8.55 4.67
CA LEU A 153 -5.30 -9.94 4.76
C LEU A 153 -4.40 -10.70 5.72
N LEU A 154 -4.93 -11.78 6.29
CA LEU A 154 -4.15 -12.78 7.01
C LEU A 154 -3.63 -13.79 6.00
N PHE A 155 -2.30 -13.89 5.87
CA PHE A 155 -1.62 -14.97 5.17
C PHE A 155 -1.06 -15.96 6.19
N TYR A 156 -1.13 -17.25 5.89
CA TYR A 156 -0.69 -18.30 6.81
C TYR A 156 -0.10 -19.50 6.08
N ARG A 157 0.69 -20.27 6.78
CA ARG A 157 1.26 -21.54 6.32
C ARG A 157 0.22 -22.64 6.41
N ARG A 158 -0.51 -22.89 5.31
CA ARG A 158 -1.57 -23.88 5.22
C ARG A 158 -1.08 -25.27 5.62
N ASP A 159 0.14 -25.64 5.23
CA ASP A 159 0.76 -26.91 5.58
C ASP A 159 0.89 -27.10 7.11
N LEU A 160 1.17 -26.04 7.87
CA LEU A 160 1.22 -26.10 9.34
C LEU A 160 -0.17 -26.20 9.96
N PHE A 161 -1.14 -25.47 9.42
CA PHE A 161 -2.52 -25.50 9.92
C PHE A 161 -3.27 -26.79 9.56
N GLU A 162 -2.84 -27.50 8.51
CA GLU A 162 -3.40 -28.78 8.09
C GLU A 162 -2.65 -29.98 8.67
N ASP A 163 -1.49 -29.79 9.30
CA ASP A 163 -0.68 -30.86 9.88
C ASP A 163 -1.42 -31.58 11.03
N PRO A 164 -1.67 -32.89 10.94
CA PRO A 164 -2.45 -33.62 11.94
C PRO A 164 -1.75 -33.70 13.29
N VAL A 165 -0.42 -33.63 13.33
CA VAL A 165 0.35 -33.65 14.59
C VAL A 165 0.21 -32.33 15.31
N LEU A 166 0.36 -31.19 14.59
CA LEU A 166 0.19 -29.86 15.17
C LEU A 166 -1.25 -29.62 15.61
N LYS A 167 -2.25 -30.07 14.83
CA LYS A 167 -3.66 -30.01 15.24
C LYS A 167 -3.93 -30.76 16.55
N ARG A 168 -3.39 -31.97 16.68
CA ARG A 168 -3.53 -32.76 17.88
C ARG A 168 -2.83 -32.10 19.07
N MET A 169 -1.60 -31.62 18.93
CA MET A 169 -0.87 -30.92 19.98
C MET A 169 -1.61 -29.67 20.45
N PHE A 170 -2.12 -28.88 19.52
CA PHE A 170 -2.89 -27.69 19.83
C PHE A 170 -4.18 -28.02 20.60
N TYR A 171 -4.88 -29.08 20.17
CA TYR A 171 -6.08 -29.55 20.87
C TYR A 171 -5.78 -30.07 22.29
N GLU A 172 -4.70 -30.82 22.45
CA GLU A 172 -4.25 -31.32 23.76
C GLU A 172 -3.89 -30.16 24.72
N GLU A 173 -3.35 -29.05 24.20
CA GLU A 173 -2.94 -27.89 24.99
C GLU A 173 -4.10 -26.94 25.31
N LEU A 174 -4.97 -26.65 24.32
CA LEU A 174 -5.96 -25.56 24.40
C LEU A 174 -7.41 -26.04 24.43
N GLY A 175 -7.67 -27.32 24.14
CA GLY A 175 -9.02 -27.92 24.21
C GLY A 175 -9.94 -27.62 23.04
N TYR A 176 -9.43 -27.00 21.95
CA TYR A 176 -10.16 -26.76 20.71
C TYR A 176 -9.25 -26.93 19.50
N GLU A 177 -9.83 -26.98 18.28
CA GLU A 177 -9.06 -27.30 17.08
C GLU A 177 -8.20 -26.12 16.60
N LEU A 178 -6.99 -26.42 16.10
CA LEU A 178 -6.16 -25.47 15.39
C LEU A 178 -6.86 -25.08 14.08
N ALA A 179 -7.29 -23.82 14.00
CA ALA A 179 -7.96 -23.24 12.86
C ALA A 179 -7.38 -21.87 12.51
N VAL A 180 -7.70 -21.36 11.32
CA VAL A 180 -7.32 -20.00 10.92
C VAL A 180 -8.02 -19.00 11.85
N PRO A 181 -7.29 -18.08 12.50
CA PRO A 181 -7.87 -17.16 13.49
C PRO A 181 -8.96 -16.26 12.92
N GLU A 182 -10.13 -16.23 13.57
CA GLU A 182 -11.20 -15.30 13.23
C GLU A 182 -11.25 -14.07 14.14
N SER A 183 -10.64 -14.15 15.31
CA SER A 183 -10.49 -13.04 16.27
C SER A 183 -9.03 -12.82 16.65
N PHE A 184 -8.71 -11.67 17.24
CA PHE A 184 -7.37 -11.45 17.78
C PHE A 184 -7.06 -12.31 19.01
N ALA A 185 -8.07 -12.75 19.75
CA ALA A 185 -7.87 -13.74 20.82
C ALA A 185 -7.38 -15.07 20.25
N ASP A 186 -7.99 -15.55 19.15
CA ASP A 186 -7.52 -16.78 18.46
C ASP A 186 -6.13 -16.57 17.86
N PHE A 187 -5.88 -15.40 17.25
CA PHE A 187 -4.58 -15.06 16.67
C PHE A 187 -3.47 -15.10 17.73
N ASP A 188 -3.72 -14.55 18.90
CA ASP A 188 -2.77 -14.52 20.01
C ASP A 188 -2.56 -15.93 20.59
N ALA A 189 -3.61 -16.75 20.73
CA ALA A 189 -3.53 -18.14 21.18
C ALA A 189 -2.71 -19.01 20.19
N VAL A 190 -2.98 -18.91 18.89
CA VAL A 190 -2.22 -19.61 17.85
C VAL A 190 -0.76 -19.12 17.84
N SER A 191 -0.54 -17.82 18.00
CA SER A 191 0.83 -17.27 18.07
C SER A 191 1.61 -17.79 19.27
N ALA A 192 0.96 -17.90 20.44
CA ALA A 192 1.57 -18.44 21.66
C ALA A 192 1.92 -19.93 21.50
N PHE A 193 1.01 -20.73 20.93
CA PHE A 193 1.26 -22.15 20.64
C PHE A 193 2.50 -22.32 19.76
N PHE A 194 2.58 -21.66 18.63
CA PHE A 194 3.76 -21.76 17.77
C PHE A 194 5.03 -21.21 18.41
N ALA A 195 4.94 -20.17 19.25
CA ALA A 195 6.08 -19.66 19.98
C ALA A 195 6.64 -20.72 20.97
N GLY A 196 5.77 -21.50 21.62
CA GLY A 196 6.16 -22.62 22.48
C GLY A 196 6.86 -23.76 21.73
N LEU A 197 6.55 -23.94 20.45
CA LEU A 197 7.17 -24.95 19.60
C LEU A 197 8.39 -24.46 18.82
N HIS A 198 8.64 -23.14 18.80
CA HIS A 198 9.64 -22.53 17.96
C HIS A 198 11.06 -23.07 18.24
N GLN A 199 11.76 -23.43 17.16
CA GLN A 199 13.19 -23.73 17.20
C GLN A 199 13.92 -22.87 16.16
N PRO A 200 14.98 -22.15 16.58
CA PRO A 200 15.78 -21.37 15.65
C PRO A 200 16.29 -22.22 14.49
N ASN A 201 16.14 -21.70 13.27
CA ASN A 201 16.54 -22.36 12.01
C ASN A 201 15.72 -23.60 11.59
N ASP A 202 14.64 -23.94 12.28
CA ASP A 202 13.72 -24.98 11.85
C ASP A 202 12.47 -24.38 11.19
N ARG A 203 12.35 -24.54 9.87
CA ARG A 203 11.18 -24.03 9.08
C ARG A 203 9.89 -24.77 9.38
N GLN A 204 9.95 -25.94 9.99
CA GLN A 204 8.78 -26.71 10.42
C GLN A 204 8.30 -26.25 11.80
N ARG A 205 9.11 -25.49 12.52
CA ARG A 205 8.79 -24.91 13.82
C ARG A 205 9.03 -23.39 13.85
N PRO A 206 8.28 -22.65 12.99
CA PRO A 206 8.40 -21.18 12.96
C PRO A 206 7.82 -20.58 14.23
N ILE A 207 8.12 -19.31 14.47
CA ILE A 207 7.35 -18.51 15.43
C ILE A 207 5.93 -18.26 14.88
N GLY A 208 4.94 -18.03 15.76
CA GLY A 208 3.55 -17.87 15.34
C GLY A 208 3.33 -16.71 14.38
N ALA A 209 3.78 -15.52 14.75
CA ALA A 209 3.64 -14.33 13.95
C ALA A 209 4.78 -13.32 14.18
N CYS A 210 4.86 -12.30 13.32
CA CYS A 210 5.69 -11.13 13.54
C CYS A 210 4.89 -9.84 13.37
N VAL A 211 5.36 -8.76 14.02
CA VAL A 211 4.76 -7.43 13.98
C VAL A 211 5.83 -6.41 13.67
N VAL A 212 5.56 -5.53 12.71
CA VAL A 212 6.48 -4.43 12.36
C VAL A 212 6.35 -3.30 13.37
N THR A 213 7.48 -2.88 13.93
CA THR A 213 7.56 -1.82 14.94
C THR A 213 8.58 -0.74 14.59
N GLY A 214 8.90 -0.59 13.29
CA GLY A 214 9.97 0.26 12.79
C GLY A 214 9.75 1.76 12.98
N ASN A 215 8.50 2.21 13.03
CA ASN A 215 8.16 3.60 13.32
C ASN A 215 6.75 3.74 13.91
N ALA A 216 6.44 4.96 14.41
CA ALA A 216 5.18 5.24 15.10
C ALA A 216 3.94 4.97 14.25
N ARG A 217 3.96 5.25 12.93
CA ARG A 217 2.78 5.03 12.06
C ARG A 217 2.53 3.55 11.80
N LEU A 218 3.58 2.74 11.63
CA LEU A 218 3.43 1.28 11.52
C LEU A 218 2.81 0.70 12.79
N ILE A 219 3.28 1.15 13.96
CA ILE A 219 2.74 0.75 15.27
C ILE A 219 1.27 1.19 15.40
N ALA A 220 0.93 2.42 14.98
CA ALA A 220 -0.45 2.88 14.97
C ALA A 220 -1.35 2.01 14.07
N THR A 221 -0.86 1.62 12.89
CA THR A 221 -1.58 0.75 11.94
C THR A 221 -1.90 -0.61 12.59
N GLU A 222 -0.92 -1.25 13.24
CA GLU A 222 -1.09 -2.54 13.92
C GLU A 222 -2.02 -2.44 15.14
N PHE A 223 -1.91 -1.36 15.92
CA PHE A 223 -2.83 -1.08 17.03
C PHE A 223 -4.26 -0.83 16.54
N LEU A 224 -4.43 0.00 15.51
CA LEU A 224 -5.74 0.34 14.96
C LEU A 224 -6.46 -0.86 14.37
N LEU A 225 -5.73 -1.84 13.80
CA LEU A 225 -6.33 -3.09 13.33
C LEU A 225 -7.06 -3.82 14.47
N ARG A 226 -6.46 -3.90 15.67
CA ARG A 226 -7.10 -4.47 16.86
C ARG A 226 -8.23 -3.58 17.39
N TYR A 227 -8.04 -2.26 17.38
CA TYR A 227 -9.05 -1.31 17.80
C TYR A 227 -10.33 -1.40 16.97
N TYR A 228 -10.20 -1.47 15.65
CA TYR A 228 -11.35 -1.66 14.75
C TYR A 228 -11.98 -3.05 14.87
N ALA A 229 -11.18 -4.09 15.13
CA ALA A 229 -11.70 -5.44 15.38
C ALA A 229 -12.61 -5.51 16.62
N LEU A 230 -12.41 -4.60 17.57
CA LEU A 230 -13.27 -4.41 18.74
C LEU A 230 -14.39 -3.37 18.52
N ASP A 231 -14.74 -3.08 17.26
CA ASP A 231 -15.73 -2.09 16.85
C ASP A 231 -15.42 -0.64 17.27
N GLY A 232 -14.14 -0.34 17.54
CA GLY A 232 -13.67 1.02 17.77
C GLY A 232 -13.85 1.90 16.52
N ARG A 233 -14.04 3.21 16.71
CA ARG A 233 -14.18 4.21 15.66
C ARG A 233 -13.45 5.48 16.07
N LEU A 234 -12.70 6.08 15.13
CA LEU A 234 -11.98 7.35 15.33
C LEU A 234 -12.86 8.56 15.05
N MET A 235 -13.64 8.49 13.95
CA MET A 235 -14.42 9.62 13.44
C MET A 235 -15.90 9.47 13.79
N THR A 236 -16.24 9.65 15.07
CA THR A 236 -17.62 9.46 15.55
C THR A 236 -18.47 10.73 15.48
N ASN A 237 -17.85 11.91 15.39
CA ASN A 237 -18.55 13.19 15.31
C ASN A 237 -17.70 14.24 14.56
N ALA A 238 -18.30 15.38 14.23
CA ALA A 238 -17.64 16.45 13.47
C ALA A 238 -16.63 17.28 14.30
N ALA A 239 -16.52 17.04 15.62
CA ALA A 239 -15.57 17.75 16.47
C ALA A 239 -14.13 17.27 16.32
N GLY A 240 -13.91 16.16 15.63
CA GLY A 240 -12.59 15.63 15.35
C GLY A 240 -12.37 14.17 15.76
N PRO A 241 -11.15 13.64 15.50
CA PRO A 241 -10.80 12.27 15.82
C PRO A 241 -10.71 12.02 17.32
N ARG A 242 -11.17 10.86 17.76
CA ARG A 242 -11.10 10.45 19.17
C ARG A 242 -11.15 8.92 19.31
N LEU A 243 -10.32 8.39 20.18
CA LEU A 243 -10.40 7.00 20.61
C LEU A 243 -11.48 6.84 21.71
N ALA A 244 -12.31 5.81 21.58
CA ALA A 244 -13.22 5.39 22.65
C ALA A 244 -12.39 4.76 23.80
N PRO A 245 -12.35 5.35 25.02
CA PRO A 245 -11.34 5.00 26.00
C PRO A 245 -11.31 3.53 26.40
N ALA A 246 -12.47 2.92 26.67
CA ALA A 246 -12.54 1.51 27.09
C ALA A 246 -12.10 0.54 25.98
N ILE A 247 -12.58 0.76 24.75
CA ILE A 247 -12.21 -0.06 23.59
C ILE A 247 -10.72 0.09 23.28
N ALA A 248 -10.22 1.33 23.30
CA ALA A 248 -8.82 1.63 23.04
C ALA A 248 -7.90 1.04 24.09
N ALA A 249 -8.29 1.06 25.37
CA ALA A 249 -7.49 0.44 26.42
C ALA A 249 -7.44 -1.09 26.25
N ALA A 250 -8.55 -1.74 25.92
CA ALA A 250 -8.58 -3.18 25.64
C ALA A 250 -7.70 -3.54 24.42
N ALA A 251 -7.85 -2.81 23.32
CA ALA A 251 -7.04 -3.01 22.11
C ALA A 251 -5.53 -2.79 22.35
N LEU A 252 -5.17 -1.76 23.12
CA LEU A 252 -3.79 -1.45 23.45
C LEU A 252 -3.18 -2.50 24.36
N GLN A 253 -3.94 -2.98 25.33
CA GLN A 253 -3.48 -4.07 26.20
C GLN A 253 -3.21 -5.34 25.38
N GLN A 254 -4.15 -5.78 24.53
CA GLN A 254 -3.95 -6.91 23.63
C GLN A 254 -2.71 -6.71 22.72
N TYR A 255 -2.54 -5.50 22.16
CA TYR A 255 -1.39 -5.19 21.32
C TYR A 255 -0.06 -5.30 22.08
N ILE A 256 0.00 -4.91 23.33
CA ILE A 256 1.22 -5.01 24.16
C ILE A 256 1.46 -6.47 24.57
N ASP A 257 0.43 -7.17 25.00
CA ASP A 257 0.54 -8.54 25.52
C ASP A 257 1.02 -9.54 24.46
N GLN A 258 0.68 -9.31 23.17
CA GLN A 258 1.15 -10.18 22.09
C GLN A 258 2.68 -10.30 22.02
N PHE A 259 3.44 -9.30 22.45
CA PHE A 259 4.90 -9.33 22.38
C PHE A 259 5.56 -10.37 23.31
N ALA A 260 4.78 -11.05 24.14
CA ALA A 260 5.23 -12.23 24.85
C ALA A 260 5.48 -13.44 23.92
N HIS A 261 4.84 -13.48 22.74
CA HIS A 261 4.85 -14.64 21.84
C HIS A 261 4.93 -14.30 20.33
N VAL A 262 4.92 -13.03 19.94
CA VAL A 262 5.19 -12.61 18.55
C VAL A 262 6.57 -11.97 18.44
N ARG A 263 7.15 -12.02 17.24
CA ARG A 263 8.45 -11.40 16.96
C ARG A 263 8.24 -9.93 16.56
N ALA A 264 8.78 -9.01 17.35
CA ALA A 264 8.88 -7.60 16.96
C ALA A 264 9.97 -7.41 15.89
N LEU A 265 9.71 -6.57 14.89
CA LEU A 265 10.65 -6.16 13.84
C LEU A 265 10.94 -4.65 13.95
N PRO A 266 11.89 -4.22 14.81
CA PRO A 266 12.05 -2.82 15.18
C PRO A 266 12.70 -1.94 14.09
N GLY A 267 13.43 -2.53 13.14
CA GLY A 267 13.97 -1.81 11.96
C GLY A 267 13.13 -2.02 10.72
N GLY A 268 12.02 -2.76 10.85
CA GLY A 268 11.31 -3.35 9.74
C GLY A 268 10.21 -2.48 9.16
N TRP A 269 10.00 -2.71 7.86
CA TRP A 269 8.81 -2.38 7.10
C TRP A 269 8.06 -3.68 6.81
N TRP A 270 6.86 -3.63 6.26
CA TRP A 270 6.11 -4.84 5.87
C TRP A 270 6.85 -5.77 4.91
N SER A 271 7.78 -5.24 4.09
CA SER A 271 8.66 -6.06 3.23
C SER A 271 9.55 -7.01 4.02
N GLU A 272 10.00 -6.63 5.21
CA GLU A 272 10.83 -7.49 6.06
C GLU A 272 9.99 -8.61 6.70
N SER A 273 8.75 -8.31 7.09
CA SER A 273 7.83 -9.34 7.57
C SER A 273 7.50 -10.37 6.49
N LEU A 274 7.32 -9.92 5.24
CA LEU A 274 7.15 -10.80 4.08
C LEU A 274 8.38 -11.68 3.86
N THR A 275 9.57 -11.12 3.87
CA THR A 275 10.82 -11.87 3.73
C THR A 275 10.93 -12.96 4.79
N LEU A 276 10.61 -12.63 6.05
CA LEU A 276 10.61 -13.61 7.14
C LEU A 276 9.57 -14.72 6.92
N PHE A 277 8.38 -14.38 6.43
CA PHE A 277 7.33 -15.33 6.09
C PHE A 277 7.73 -16.25 4.94
N GLU A 278 8.29 -15.72 3.85
CA GLU A 278 8.80 -16.50 2.71
C GLU A 278 9.89 -17.50 3.10
N GLN A 279 10.75 -17.09 4.04
CA GLN A 279 11.80 -17.97 4.58
C GLN A 279 11.26 -19.04 5.51
N GLY A 280 9.95 -19.05 5.79
CA GLY A 280 9.31 -20.01 6.70
C GLY A 280 9.55 -19.69 8.18
N GLY A 281 9.93 -18.46 8.51
CA GLY A 281 10.24 -18.04 9.88
C GLY A 281 9.01 -17.74 10.74
N VAL A 282 7.83 -17.53 10.13
CA VAL A 282 6.55 -17.31 10.83
C VAL A 282 5.43 -18.15 10.22
N ALA A 283 4.46 -18.54 11.05
CA ALA A 283 3.29 -19.30 10.64
C ALA A 283 2.18 -18.44 10.05
N MET A 284 2.05 -17.19 10.52
CA MET A 284 1.01 -16.24 10.13
C MET A 284 1.55 -14.84 9.96
N LEU A 285 0.89 -14.05 9.08
CA LEU A 285 1.24 -12.66 8.83
C LEU A 285 0.01 -11.86 8.42
N ASN A 286 -0.32 -10.77 9.14
CA ASN A 286 -1.23 -9.74 8.66
C ASN A 286 -0.45 -8.74 7.81
N VAL A 287 -0.81 -8.58 6.53
CA VAL A 287 -0.12 -7.65 5.63
C VAL A 287 -1.04 -7.15 4.52
N PHE A 288 -0.72 -6.00 3.94
CA PHE A 288 -1.41 -5.48 2.78
C PHE A 288 -1.21 -6.39 1.55
N MET A 289 -2.31 -6.81 0.92
CA MET A 289 -2.31 -7.81 -0.15
C MET A 289 -1.46 -7.42 -1.37
N ASN A 290 -1.31 -6.12 -1.67
CA ASN A 290 -0.51 -5.64 -2.79
C ASN A 290 0.99 -5.93 -2.61
N LEU A 291 1.46 -6.06 -1.38
CA LEU A 291 2.84 -6.44 -1.06
C LEU A 291 3.06 -7.96 -1.19
N PHE A 292 2.00 -8.75 -1.17
CA PHE A 292 2.07 -10.21 -1.24
C PHE A 292 2.21 -10.75 -2.68
N ASN A 293 2.10 -9.91 -3.69
CA ASN A 293 2.13 -10.33 -5.09
C ASN A 293 3.45 -11.02 -5.49
N ASP A 294 4.59 -10.59 -4.92
CA ASP A 294 5.88 -11.22 -5.19
C ASP A 294 5.97 -12.62 -4.57
N VAL A 295 5.37 -12.82 -3.40
CA VAL A 295 5.32 -14.12 -2.69
C VAL A 295 4.48 -15.14 -3.45
N ALA A 296 3.46 -14.69 -4.19
CA ALA A 296 2.62 -15.54 -5.02
C ALA A 296 3.37 -16.33 -6.08
N HIS A 297 4.54 -15.86 -6.47
CA HIS A 297 5.41 -16.49 -7.47
C HIS A 297 6.59 -17.22 -6.83
N SER A 298 6.70 -17.22 -5.50
CA SER A 298 7.75 -17.91 -4.77
C SER A 298 7.53 -19.46 -4.76
N PRO A 299 8.59 -20.24 -4.52
CA PRO A 299 8.45 -21.70 -4.31
C PRO A 299 7.54 -22.08 -3.14
N SER A 300 7.33 -21.16 -2.19
CA SER A 300 6.47 -21.35 -1.02
C SER A 300 4.97 -21.16 -1.33
N ALA A 301 4.61 -20.55 -2.47
CA ALA A 301 3.22 -20.22 -2.82
C ALA A 301 2.21 -21.37 -2.65
N PRO A 302 2.53 -22.65 -2.99
CA PRO A 302 1.61 -23.78 -2.80
C PRO A 302 1.30 -24.10 -1.33
N LEU A 303 2.15 -23.64 -0.40
CA LEU A 303 2.00 -23.88 1.04
C LEU A 303 1.19 -22.79 1.75
N LEU A 304 0.78 -21.77 1.01
CA LEU A 304 0.17 -20.58 1.59
C LEU A 304 -1.35 -20.64 1.57
N GLY A 305 -1.96 -20.21 2.66
CA GLY A 305 -3.37 -19.87 2.78
C GLY A 305 -3.57 -18.37 2.93
N TYR A 306 -4.79 -17.93 2.74
CA TYR A 306 -5.20 -16.55 2.91
C TYR A 306 -6.62 -16.50 3.51
N ALA A 307 -6.86 -15.49 4.34
CA ALA A 307 -8.13 -15.28 5.02
C ALA A 307 -8.35 -13.78 5.28
N PRO A 308 -9.57 -13.35 5.62
CA PRO A 308 -9.78 -12.06 6.22
C PRO A 308 -8.92 -11.90 7.49
N VAL A 309 -8.52 -10.67 7.81
CA VAL A 309 -7.82 -10.40 9.08
C VAL A 309 -8.70 -10.76 10.28
N PRO A 310 -8.10 -11.09 11.44
CA PRO A 310 -8.85 -11.30 12.67
C PRO A 310 -9.77 -10.12 12.98
N GLY A 311 -11.04 -10.41 13.33
CA GLY A 311 -12.09 -9.39 13.55
C GLY A 311 -12.72 -8.85 12.27
N LYS A 312 -12.28 -9.26 11.09
CA LYS A 312 -12.89 -8.95 9.77
C LYS A 312 -13.04 -7.44 9.48
N LYS A 313 -12.16 -6.61 10.07
CA LYS A 313 -12.09 -5.15 9.88
C LYS A 313 -10.70 -4.76 9.31
N PRO A 314 -10.36 -5.16 8.07
CA PRO A 314 -9.06 -4.85 7.50
C PRO A 314 -8.87 -3.35 7.30
N LEU A 315 -7.63 -2.88 7.38
CA LEU A 315 -7.32 -1.52 6.96
C LEU A 315 -7.22 -1.45 5.43
N LEU A 316 -7.71 -0.35 4.87
CA LEU A 316 -7.44 0.03 3.49
C LEU A 316 -6.03 0.60 3.37
N GLY A 317 -5.37 0.25 2.29
CA GLY A 317 -4.04 0.75 1.92
C GLY A 317 -3.93 1.01 0.43
N GLY A 318 -2.72 1.29 -0.04
CA GLY A 318 -2.50 1.67 -1.42
C GLY A 318 -2.95 3.10 -1.71
N GLY A 319 -3.21 3.41 -2.97
CA GLY A 319 -3.56 4.78 -3.33
C GLY A 319 -4.13 4.95 -4.72
N SER A 320 -4.34 6.21 -5.04
CA SER A 320 -5.01 6.68 -6.24
C SER A 320 -4.15 7.66 -7.02
N LEU A 321 -4.43 7.79 -8.31
CA LEU A 321 -3.83 8.82 -9.15
C LEU A 321 -4.78 10.01 -9.27
N GLY A 322 -4.29 11.17 -8.87
CA GLY A 322 -4.96 12.44 -9.02
C GLY A 322 -4.19 13.38 -9.95
N ILE A 323 -4.91 14.30 -10.57
CA ILE A 323 -4.39 15.26 -11.53
C ILE A 323 -4.09 16.58 -10.82
N SER A 324 -2.85 17.04 -10.91
CA SER A 324 -2.43 18.30 -10.31
C SER A 324 -3.31 19.48 -10.77
N ARG A 325 -3.74 20.30 -9.83
CA ARG A 325 -4.48 21.54 -10.15
C ARG A 325 -3.66 22.54 -10.98
N TYR A 326 -2.33 22.40 -10.96
CA TYR A 326 -1.41 23.28 -11.70
C TYR A 326 -1.12 22.80 -13.11
N SER A 327 -1.41 21.52 -13.44
CA SER A 327 -1.16 20.97 -14.76
C SER A 327 -2.03 21.66 -15.83
N GLN A 328 -1.45 21.87 -17.01
CA GLN A 328 -2.13 22.41 -18.19
C GLN A 328 -2.21 21.35 -19.31
N LYS A 329 -1.95 20.06 -18.98
CA LYS A 329 -1.81 18.96 -19.95
C LYS A 329 -3.01 18.01 -19.92
N ASP A 330 -4.22 18.53 -19.75
CA ASP A 330 -5.44 17.75 -19.56
C ASP A 330 -5.68 16.72 -20.65
N ARG A 331 -5.39 17.06 -21.93
CA ARG A 331 -5.51 16.12 -23.05
C ARG A 331 -4.55 14.94 -22.91
N GLN A 332 -3.27 15.21 -22.63
CA GLN A 332 -2.23 14.17 -22.48
C GLN A 332 -2.53 13.27 -21.28
N ILE A 333 -2.98 13.85 -20.19
CA ILE A 333 -3.37 13.11 -18.99
C ILE A 333 -4.58 12.23 -19.27
N SER A 334 -5.59 12.73 -19.98
CA SER A 334 -6.76 11.91 -20.38
C SER A 334 -6.34 10.71 -21.22
N VAL A 335 -5.44 10.89 -22.19
CA VAL A 335 -4.89 9.79 -23.00
C VAL A 335 -4.15 8.78 -22.11
N PHE A 336 -3.32 9.24 -21.19
CA PHE A 336 -2.58 8.36 -20.27
C PHE A 336 -3.51 7.60 -19.33
N PHE A 337 -4.49 8.27 -18.72
CA PHE A 337 -5.43 7.61 -17.80
C PHE A 337 -6.33 6.61 -18.52
N ASN A 338 -6.87 6.94 -19.70
CA ASN A 338 -7.67 6.00 -20.48
C ASN A 338 -6.87 4.74 -20.87
N TRP A 339 -5.58 4.89 -21.21
CA TRP A 339 -4.70 3.76 -21.44
C TRP A 339 -4.42 2.97 -20.17
N LEU A 340 -4.03 3.65 -19.07
CA LEU A 340 -3.65 3.02 -17.81
C LEU A 340 -4.81 2.22 -17.18
N PHE A 341 -6.00 2.80 -17.19
CA PHE A 341 -7.21 2.20 -16.64
C PHE A 341 -8.00 1.36 -17.65
N SER A 342 -7.42 1.05 -18.83
CA SER A 342 -7.98 0.07 -19.76
C SER A 342 -7.87 -1.34 -19.18
N ARG A 343 -8.73 -2.24 -19.68
CA ARG A 343 -8.68 -3.66 -19.31
C ARG A 343 -7.31 -4.28 -19.58
N GLU A 344 -6.79 -4.06 -20.79
CA GLU A 344 -5.53 -4.64 -21.24
C GLU A 344 -4.35 -4.23 -20.35
N THR A 345 -4.23 -2.93 -20.06
CA THR A 345 -3.15 -2.41 -19.23
C THR A 345 -3.30 -2.89 -17.78
N SER A 346 -4.52 -2.91 -17.24
CA SER A 346 -4.81 -3.40 -15.89
C SER A 346 -4.46 -4.87 -15.72
N GLU A 347 -4.79 -5.73 -16.70
CA GLU A 347 -4.41 -7.14 -16.71
C GLU A 347 -2.88 -7.32 -16.81
N GLN A 348 -2.20 -6.50 -17.62
CA GLN A 348 -0.74 -6.54 -17.72
C GLN A 348 -0.05 -6.11 -16.41
N ILE A 349 -0.56 -5.06 -15.75
CA ILE A 349 -0.06 -4.63 -14.43
C ILE A 349 -0.17 -5.78 -13.42
N ALA A 350 -1.33 -6.42 -13.33
CA ALA A 350 -1.54 -7.55 -12.43
C ALA A 350 -0.60 -8.73 -12.72
N LEU A 351 -0.43 -9.08 -14.00
CA LEU A 351 0.49 -10.17 -14.41
C LEU A 351 1.98 -9.84 -14.18
N LEU A 352 2.33 -8.56 -14.05
CA LEU A 352 3.69 -8.10 -13.73
C LEU A 352 3.91 -7.91 -12.22
N GLY A 353 2.96 -8.34 -11.38
CA GLY A 353 3.05 -8.27 -9.91
C GLY A 353 2.50 -6.97 -9.31
N GLY A 354 1.86 -6.09 -10.10
CA GLY A 354 1.16 -4.93 -9.58
C GLY A 354 -0.27 -5.25 -9.14
N SER A 355 -0.94 -4.28 -8.52
CA SER A 355 -2.37 -4.30 -8.20
C SER A 355 -3.13 -3.41 -9.18
N SER A 356 -4.37 -3.74 -9.43
CA SER A 356 -5.32 -2.90 -10.17
C SER A 356 -6.73 -3.17 -9.65
N ALA A 357 -7.58 -2.15 -9.71
CA ALA A 357 -8.99 -2.23 -9.32
C ALA A 357 -9.92 -2.62 -10.48
N HIS A 358 -9.41 -2.88 -11.68
CA HIS A 358 -10.26 -3.11 -12.85
C HIS A 358 -11.11 -4.39 -12.66
N PRO A 359 -12.46 -4.33 -12.83
CA PRO A 359 -13.36 -5.46 -12.57
C PRO A 359 -13.00 -6.74 -13.33
N ALA A 360 -12.51 -6.59 -14.57
CA ALA A 360 -12.16 -7.74 -15.41
C ALA A 360 -11.04 -8.64 -14.84
N LEU A 361 -10.30 -8.18 -13.81
CA LEU A 361 -9.28 -9.00 -13.16
C LEU A 361 -9.90 -10.20 -12.44
N TYR A 362 -11.07 -10.02 -11.84
CA TYR A 362 -11.77 -11.06 -11.07
C TYR A 362 -12.32 -12.19 -11.94
N ASP A 363 -12.53 -11.92 -13.23
CA ASP A 363 -13.00 -12.89 -14.21
C ASP A 363 -11.85 -13.53 -15.00
N ASN A 364 -10.61 -13.08 -14.82
CA ASN A 364 -9.45 -13.59 -15.54
C ASN A 364 -8.85 -14.83 -14.84
N PRO A 365 -9.00 -16.06 -15.42
CA PRO A 365 -8.55 -17.28 -14.76
C PRO A 365 -7.04 -17.35 -14.53
N ARG A 366 -6.23 -16.65 -15.34
CA ARG A 366 -4.77 -16.61 -15.19
C ARG A 366 -4.39 -15.77 -13.98
N ILE A 367 -5.02 -14.61 -13.81
CA ILE A 367 -4.81 -13.73 -12.65
C ILE A 367 -5.32 -14.42 -11.38
N MET A 368 -6.52 -15.02 -11.43
CA MET A 368 -7.12 -15.72 -10.28
C MET A 368 -6.34 -16.95 -9.84
N ARG A 369 -5.52 -17.56 -10.70
CA ARG A 369 -4.59 -18.63 -10.30
C ARG A 369 -3.34 -18.09 -9.61
N SER A 370 -2.77 -17.00 -10.11
CA SER A 370 -1.56 -16.41 -9.52
C SER A 370 -1.84 -15.57 -8.27
N HIS A 371 -3.05 -15.01 -8.15
CA HIS A 371 -3.47 -14.15 -7.04
C HIS A 371 -4.80 -14.64 -6.45
N PRO A 372 -4.85 -15.85 -5.85
CA PRO A 372 -6.11 -16.48 -5.45
C PRO A 372 -6.86 -15.72 -4.35
N TRP A 373 -6.18 -14.90 -3.54
CA TRP A 373 -6.80 -14.03 -2.52
C TRP A 373 -7.70 -12.93 -3.12
N LEU A 374 -7.54 -12.58 -4.41
CA LEU A 374 -8.44 -11.65 -5.08
C LEU A 374 -9.89 -12.13 -5.11
N ARG A 375 -10.15 -13.42 -4.86
CA ARG A 375 -11.53 -13.96 -4.70
C ARG A 375 -12.25 -13.31 -3.53
N LEU A 376 -11.54 -12.98 -2.45
CA LEU A 376 -12.12 -12.27 -1.31
C LEU A 376 -12.57 -10.87 -1.72
N ILE A 377 -11.81 -10.19 -2.58
CA ILE A 377 -12.16 -8.87 -3.10
C ILE A 377 -13.29 -8.97 -4.13
N GLY A 378 -13.23 -9.94 -5.04
CA GLY A 378 -14.27 -10.14 -6.08
C GLY A 378 -15.66 -10.41 -5.49
N SER A 379 -15.73 -11.06 -4.32
CA SER A 379 -17.00 -11.37 -3.64
C SER A 379 -17.51 -10.25 -2.74
N ALA A 380 -16.64 -9.48 -2.09
CA ALA A 380 -17.00 -8.52 -1.05
C ALA A 380 -16.63 -7.05 -1.40
N GLY A 381 -15.84 -6.82 -2.45
CA GLY A 381 -15.24 -5.52 -2.74
C GLY A 381 -14.11 -5.17 -1.77
N TYR A 382 -13.62 -3.93 -1.86
CA TYR A 382 -12.57 -3.41 -0.96
C TYR A 382 -13.18 -2.94 0.38
N GLN A 383 -13.88 -3.86 1.06
CA GLN A 383 -14.50 -3.56 2.35
C GLN A 383 -13.43 -3.51 3.45
N GLY A 384 -12.97 -2.31 3.76
CA GLY A 384 -11.99 -2.07 4.81
C GLY A 384 -12.24 -0.74 5.51
N VAL A 385 -11.45 -0.47 6.54
CA VAL A 385 -11.55 0.74 7.34
C VAL A 385 -10.36 1.65 7.04
N ARG A 386 -10.63 2.90 6.67
CA ARG A 386 -9.65 3.98 6.66
C ARG A 386 -10.39 5.27 6.96
N GLU A 387 -10.50 5.63 8.24
CA GLU A 387 -11.27 6.79 8.67
C GLU A 387 -10.46 8.07 8.41
N SER A 388 -10.45 8.51 7.14
CA SER A 388 -9.73 9.69 6.66
C SER A 388 -10.61 10.93 6.46
N SER A 389 -11.91 10.83 6.83
CA SER A 389 -12.87 11.92 6.80
C SER A 389 -13.73 11.93 8.06
N LEU A 390 -14.13 13.12 8.47
CA LEU A 390 -15.15 13.34 9.51
C LEU A 390 -16.55 12.96 8.97
N PRO A 391 -17.56 12.77 9.85
CA PRO A 391 -18.92 12.46 9.42
C PRO A 391 -19.57 13.53 8.53
N ASP A 392 -19.09 14.77 8.56
CA ASP A 392 -19.55 15.86 7.68
C ASP A 392 -18.85 15.87 6.30
N GLY A 393 -17.96 14.89 6.04
CA GLY A 393 -17.24 14.72 4.77
C GLY A 393 -15.88 15.41 4.70
N ARG A 394 -15.53 16.30 5.63
CA ARG A 394 -14.22 16.97 5.64
C ARG A 394 -13.09 15.97 5.82
N GLY A 395 -12.09 16.04 4.94
CA GLY A 395 -10.89 15.21 5.02
C GLY A 395 -10.00 15.60 6.21
N VAL A 396 -9.37 14.61 6.82
CA VAL A 396 -8.39 14.79 7.90
C VAL A 396 -7.02 14.27 7.52
N ASN A 397 -5.97 14.86 8.07
CA ASN A 397 -4.61 14.34 7.92
C ASN A 397 -4.43 13.09 8.80
N LEU A 398 -4.84 11.93 8.27
CA LEU A 398 -4.76 10.67 9.03
C LEU A 398 -3.31 10.29 9.37
N TYR A 399 -2.34 10.71 8.60
CA TYR A 399 -0.93 10.48 8.91
C TYR A 399 -0.47 11.17 10.21
N GLN A 400 -0.95 12.39 10.44
CA GLN A 400 -0.68 13.09 11.70
C GLN A 400 -1.39 12.40 12.88
N ILE A 401 -2.61 11.93 12.66
CA ILE A 401 -3.38 11.17 13.66
C ILE A 401 -2.64 9.87 14.01
N GLU A 402 -2.22 9.10 13.02
CA GLU A 402 -1.47 7.86 13.20
C GLU A 402 -0.12 8.11 13.91
N LEU A 403 0.56 9.21 13.59
CA LEU A 403 1.81 9.57 14.27
C LEU A 403 1.58 9.82 15.76
N ILE A 404 0.53 10.58 16.12
CA ILE A 404 0.17 10.86 17.53
C ILE A 404 -0.18 9.58 18.28
N ILE A 405 -0.97 8.70 17.67
CA ILE A 405 -1.36 7.42 18.25
C ILE A 405 -0.11 6.57 18.47
N GLY A 406 0.68 6.35 17.43
CA GLY A 406 1.83 5.45 17.47
C GLY A 406 2.91 5.88 18.45
N GLN A 407 3.21 7.19 18.56
CA GLN A 407 4.16 7.69 19.57
C GLN A 407 3.73 7.36 21.01
N SER A 408 2.44 7.44 21.30
CA SER A 408 1.91 7.14 22.62
C SER A 408 1.86 5.62 22.88
N VAL A 409 1.57 4.82 21.84
CA VAL A 409 1.64 3.35 21.92
C VAL A 409 3.08 2.90 22.14
N MET A 410 4.06 3.48 21.44
CA MET A 410 5.51 3.20 21.69
C MET A 410 5.88 3.46 23.14
N ALA A 411 5.44 4.57 23.72
CA ALA A 411 5.71 4.89 25.13
C ALA A 411 5.12 3.85 26.11
N CYS A 412 4.00 3.20 25.73
CA CYS A 412 3.49 2.05 26.49
C CYS A 412 4.35 0.80 26.31
N MET A 413 4.79 0.50 25.08
CA MET A 413 5.69 -0.63 24.82
C MET A 413 7.01 -0.50 25.60
N ASP A 414 7.53 0.72 25.70
CA ASP A 414 8.74 1.06 26.48
C ASP A 414 8.46 1.17 28.00
N LYS A 415 7.22 0.91 28.44
CA LYS A 415 6.80 0.99 29.84
C LYS A 415 6.97 2.39 30.48
N THR A 416 7.07 3.45 29.67
CA THR A 416 7.14 4.85 30.14
C THR A 416 5.78 5.45 30.42
N LEU A 417 4.71 4.88 29.83
CA LEU A 417 3.33 5.25 30.08
C LEU A 417 2.48 4.01 30.40
N SER A 418 1.48 4.18 31.27
CA SER A 418 0.40 3.19 31.42
C SER A 418 -0.58 3.28 30.26
N VAL A 419 -1.31 2.20 29.96
CA VAL A 419 -2.32 2.13 28.91
C VAL A 419 -3.34 3.26 29.03
N ASN A 420 -3.91 3.48 30.21
CA ASN A 420 -4.92 4.53 30.41
C ASN A 420 -4.33 5.93 30.17
N LYS A 421 -3.10 6.17 30.64
CA LYS A 421 -2.44 7.48 30.43
C LYS A 421 -2.12 7.74 28.97
N ALA A 422 -1.74 6.72 28.22
CA ALA A 422 -1.51 6.83 26.78
C ALA A 422 -2.79 7.22 26.04
N ILE A 423 -3.93 6.57 26.36
CA ILE A 423 -5.22 6.90 25.73
C ILE A 423 -5.68 8.33 26.07
N GLU A 424 -5.51 8.77 27.31
CA GLU A 424 -5.76 10.18 27.69
C GLU A 424 -4.91 11.15 26.89
N MET A 425 -3.59 10.87 26.77
CA MET A 425 -2.67 11.72 26.02
C MET A 425 -2.98 11.73 24.53
N ILE A 426 -3.31 10.59 23.92
CA ILE A 426 -3.74 10.51 22.53
C ILE A 426 -4.94 11.44 22.32
N ASN A 427 -6.01 11.26 23.09
CA ASN A 427 -7.24 12.04 22.95
C ASN A 427 -7.00 13.56 23.17
N ALA A 428 -6.16 13.92 24.15
CA ALA A 428 -5.80 15.33 24.38
C ALA A 428 -5.01 15.95 23.23
N LYS A 429 -4.12 15.18 22.56
CA LYS A 429 -3.38 15.64 21.38
C LYS A 429 -4.27 15.71 20.13
N LEU A 430 -5.17 14.72 19.92
CA LEU A 430 -6.09 14.68 18.79
C LEU A 430 -7.05 15.89 18.80
N GLN A 431 -7.52 16.32 19.98
CA GLN A 431 -8.35 17.52 20.12
C GLN A 431 -7.68 18.82 19.68
N ARG A 432 -6.35 18.86 19.59
CA ARG A 432 -5.59 20.06 19.20
C ARG A 432 -5.35 20.18 17.69
N ILE A 433 -5.61 19.12 16.95
CA ILE A 433 -5.42 19.07 15.49
C ILE A 433 -6.76 19.02 14.74
N SER A 434 -7.87 19.14 15.45
CA SER A 434 -9.25 19.12 14.92
C SER A 434 -9.66 20.50 14.41
#